data_4504970381f82cbba1a662cac799fbdd
#
_entry.id   4504970381f82cbba1a662cac799fbdd
#
_cell.length_a   1.000
_cell.length_b   1.000
_cell.length_c   1.000
_cell.angle_alpha   90.00
_cell.angle_beta   90.00
_cell.angle_gamma   90.00
#
_symmetry.space_group_name_H-M   'P 1'
#
loop_
_entity.id
_entity.type
_entity.pdbx_description
1 polymer ?
#
loop_
_entity_poly.entity_id
_entity_poly.type
_entity_poly.pdbx_seq_one_letter_code
_entity_poly.pdbx_strand_id
1 'polypeptide(L)'
;QRLYEECLSLGTDELSYDQLDAGPYMQMVFNEVQRIRPSVPLLPRRTVREVEMAGYKVPANTQVFIFSRYSHYMPEYWSNPMQFDPERFERGEHKKHPFQFHPFGGGAHKCIGMHFSQMEYKCFVHQFMLKFDFERTNQKDPWMQTLPLPKPSDDMPIKLIKRN
;
A
#
# COMPACT_ATOMS: atom_id res chain seq x y z
N GLN A 1 0.41 9.33 16.27
CA GLN A 1 1.42 10.11 17.00
C GLN A 1 2.81 9.96 16.38
N ARG A 2 3.38 8.74 16.24
CA ARG A 2 4.74 8.49 15.69
C ARG A 2 4.96 9.09 14.30
N LEU A 3 3.97 8.97 13.41
CA LEU A 3 4.05 9.56 12.06
C LEU A 3 4.15 11.10 12.12
N TYR A 4 3.41 11.72 13.00
CA TYR A 4 3.47 13.17 13.24
C TYR A 4 4.85 13.60 13.76
N GLU A 5 5.41 12.87 14.73
CA GLU A 5 6.74 13.13 15.29
C GLU A 5 7.84 13.02 14.23
N GLU A 6 7.75 12.02 13.34
CA GLU A 6 8.67 11.92 12.22
C GLU A 6 8.51 13.09 11.24
N CYS A 7 7.28 13.50 10.91
CA CYS A 7 7.05 14.67 10.06
C CYS A 7 7.65 15.96 10.68
N LEU A 8 7.49 16.15 11.97
CA LEU A 8 8.11 17.28 12.69
C LEU A 8 9.64 17.25 12.60
N SER A 9 10.24 16.08 12.71
CA SER A 9 11.71 15.93 12.66
C SER A 9 12.29 16.26 11.29
N LEU A 10 11.48 16.17 10.22
CA LEU A 10 11.86 16.52 8.85
C LEU A 10 11.77 18.03 8.56
N GLY A 11 11.21 18.81 9.48
CA GLY A 11 11.00 20.24 9.34
C GLY A 11 9.56 20.62 9.03
N THR A 12 9.29 21.93 8.98
CA THR A 12 7.93 22.48 8.79
C THR A 12 7.64 22.91 7.35
N ASP A 13 8.66 22.96 6.52
CA ASP A 13 8.54 23.37 5.12
C ASP A 13 8.16 22.19 4.22
N GLU A 14 8.05 22.43 2.92
CA GLU A 14 7.88 21.38 1.94
C GLU A 14 9.11 20.46 1.90
N LEU A 15 8.89 19.15 1.77
CA LEU A 15 9.98 18.19 1.66
C LEU A 15 10.78 18.45 0.39
N SER A 16 12.09 18.60 0.52
CA SER A 16 13.00 18.57 -0.61
C SER A 16 13.15 17.12 -1.14
N TYR A 17 13.65 17.01 -2.36
CA TYR A 17 13.89 15.68 -2.96
C TYR A 17 14.78 14.79 -2.09
N ASP A 18 15.83 15.35 -1.50
CA ASP A 18 16.78 14.61 -0.64
C ASP A 18 16.17 14.16 0.69
N GLN A 19 15.10 14.82 1.15
CA GLN A 19 14.38 14.47 2.37
C GLN A 19 13.34 13.36 2.16
N LEU A 20 13.00 13.02 0.92
CA LEU A 20 12.00 11.99 0.65
C LEU A 20 12.36 10.62 1.24
N ASP A 21 13.63 10.31 1.39
CA ASP A 21 14.09 9.05 1.99
C ASP A 21 14.38 9.15 3.50
N ALA A 22 14.29 10.35 4.07
CA ALA A 22 14.57 10.59 5.49
C ALA A 22 13.44 10.21 6.45
N GLY A 23 12.24 9.85 5.93
CA GLY A 23 11.08 9.42 6.69
C GLY A 23 10.85 7.91 6.63
N PRO A 24 11.62 7.07 7.34
CA PRO A 24 11.50 5.61 7.25
C PRO A 24 10.15 5.09 7.76
N TYR A 25 9.58 5.68 8.80
CA TYR A 25 8.29 5.26 9.32
C TYR A 25 7.15 5.61 8.35
N MET A 26 7.19 6.76 7.72
CA MET A 26 6.26 7.16 6.67
C MET A 26 6.26 6.16 5.51
N GLN A 27 7.46 5.67 5.11
CA GLN A 27 7.58 4.62 4.10
C GLN A 27 6.98 3.30 4.57
N MET A 28 7.20 2.92 5.83
CA MET A 28 6.60 1.71 6.41
C MET A 28 5.08 1.80 6.46
N VAL A 29 4.51 2.95 6.84
CA VAL A 29 3.07 3.21 6.82
C VAL A 29 2.51 3.09 5.40
N PHE A 30 3.16 3.70 4.41
CA PHE A 30 2.77 3.56 3.00
C PHE A 30 2.72 2.09 2.57
N ASN A 31 3.78 1.35 2.85
CA ASN A 31 3.86 -0.06 2.48
C ASN A 31 2.77 -0.90 3.16
N GLU A 32 2.49 -0.64 4.44
CA GLU A 32 1.48 -1.38 5.20
C GLU A 32 0.06 -1.07 4.70
N VAL A 33 -0.22 0.17 4.35
CA VAL A 33 -1.48 0.54 3.69
C VAL A 33 -1.61 -0.22 2.36
N GLN A 34 -0.57 -0.25 1.53
CA GLN A 34 -0.57 -0.98 0.27
C GLN A 34 -0.68 -2.50 0.46
N ARG A 35 -0.17 -3.06 1.56
CA ARG A 35 -0.35 -4.47 1.89
C ARG A 35 -1.80 -4.79 2.23
N ILE A 36 -2.40 -4.02 3.15
CA ILE A 36 -3.76 -4.26 3.63
C ILE A 36 -4.81 -3.84 2.60
N ARG A 37 -4.57 -2.74 1.91
CA ARG A 37 -5.52 -2.13 0.96
C ARG A 37 -4.82 -1.73 -0.33
N PRO A 38 -4.34 -2.70 -1.13
CA PRO A 38 -3.72 -2.37 -2.41
C PRO A 38 -4.73 -1.69 -3.33
N SER A 39 -4.30 -0.63 -4.01
CA SER A 39 -5.13 0.11 -4.97
C SER A 39 -5.54 -0.74 -6.17
N VAL A 40 -4.73 -1.74 -6.52
CA VAL A 40 -5.02 -2.71 -7.61
C VAL A 40 -4.83 -4.13 -7.07
N PRO A 41 -5.88 -4.73 -6.47
CA PRO A 41 -5.77 -6.06 -5.84
C PRO A 41 -5.71 -7.21 -6.84
N LEU A 42 -6.14 -7.00 -8.08
CA LEU A 42 -6.19 -8.00 -9.15
C LEU A 42 -5.43 -7.50 -10.37
N LEU A 43 -4.44 -8.26 -10.81
CA LEU A 43 -3.64 -7.95 -11.99
C LEU A 43 -4.03 -8.90 -13.12
N PRO A 44 -4.79 -8.45 -14.14
CA PRO A 44 -5.15 -9.28 -15.28
C PRO A 44 -3.94 -9.57 -16.15
N ARG A 45 -3.84 -10.80 -16.63
CA ARG A 45 -2.83 -11.28 -17.58
C ARG A 45 -3.51 -12.20 -18.60
N ARG A 46 -2.80 -12.46 -19.70
CA ARG A 46 -3.22 -13.43 -20.71
C ARG A 46 -2.02 -14.26 -21.11
N THR A 47 -2.20 -15.57 -21.15
CA THR A 47 -1.14 -16.48 -21.57
C THR A 47 -0.90 -16.33 -23.08
N VAL A 48 0.36 -16.12 -23.49
CA VAL A 48 0.75 -16.03 -24.91
C VAL A 48 1.04 -17.39 -25.51
N ARG A 49 1.26 -18.40 -24.68
CA ARG A 49 1.49 -19.81 -25.02
C ARG A 49 0.94 -20.68 -23.91
N GLU A 50 0.83 -21.99 -24.15
CA GLU A 50 0.54 -22.95 -23.08
C GLU A 50 1.62 -22.84 -21.98
N VAL A 51 1.20 -22.84 -20.74
CA VAL A 51 2.07 -22.78 -19.55
C VAL A 51 1.54 -23.76 -18.50
N GLU A 52 2.44 -24.23 -17.65
CA GLU A 52 2.05 -24.99 -16.45
C GLU A 52 2.01 -24.04 -15.25
N MET A 53 0.90 -24.08 -14.51
CA MET A 53 0.72 -23.31 -13.28
C MET A 53 0.21 -24.23 -12.16
N ALA A 54 0.97 -24.41 -11.11
CA ALA A 54 0.61 -25.25 -9.95
C ALA A 54 0.14 -26.67 -10.34
N GLY A 55 0.79 -27.31 -11.33
CA GLY A 55 0.47 -28.62 -11.84
C GLY A 55 -0.67 -28.66 -12.87
N TYR A 56 -1.26 -27.52 -13.22
CA TYR A 56 -2.31 -27.42 -14.24
C TYR A 56 -1.77 -26.89 -15.56
N LYS A 57 -2.13 -27.53 -16.68
CA LYS A 57 -1.87 -26.99 -18.01
C LYS A 57 -2.87 -25.88 -18.33
N VAL A 58 -2.38 -24.69 -18.56
CA VAL A 58 -3.16 -23.52 -18.93
C VAL A 58 -2.91 -23.22 -20.39
N PRO A 59 -3.92 -23.34 -21.27
CA PRO A 59 -3.77 -23.12 -22.70
C PRO A 59 -3.31 -21.69 -23.04
N ALA A 60 -2.77 -21.50 -24.24
CA ALA A 60 -2.55 -20.18 -24.81
C ALA A 60 -3.86 -19.38 -24.88
N ASN A 61 -3.75 -18.06 -24.85
CA ASN A 61 -4.87 -17.11 -24.91
C ASN A 61 -5.88 -17.22 -23.75
N THR A 62 -5.48 -17.81 -22.62
CA THR A 62 -6.30 -17.89 -21.39
C THR A 62 -6.10 -16.65 -20.55
N GLN A 63 -7.21 -16.04 -20.10
CA GLN A 63 -7.16 -14.95 -19.13
C GLN A 63 -6.89 -15.50 -17.73
N VAL A 64 -5.88 -14.93 -17.05
CA VAL A 64 -5.50 -15.27 -15.68
C VAL A 64 -5.44 -14.02 -14.83
N PHE A 65 -5.71 -14.14 -13.54
CA PHE A 65 -5.63 -13.03 -12.59
C PHE A 65 -4.62 -13.35 -11.50
N ILE A 66 -3.71 -12.41 -11.26
CA ILE A 66 -2.82 -12.46 -10.10
C ILE A 66 -3.51 -11.68 -8.99
N PHE A 67 -3.84 -12.36 -7.90
CA PHE A 67 -4.53 -11.75 -6.77
C PHE A 67 -3.52 -11.35 -5.68
N SER A 68 -2.91 -10.16 -5.84
CA SER A 68 -1.86 -9.68 -4.94
C SER A 68 -2.32 -9.59 -3.49
N ARG A 69 -3.58 -9.21 -3.24
CA ARG A 69 -4.13 -9.16 -1.89
C ARG A 69 -4.07 -10.50 -1.17
N TYR A 70 -4.20 -11.62 -1.87
CA TYR A 70 -4.12 -12.94 -1.24
C TYR A 70 -2.74 -13.17 -0.61
N SER A 71 -1.66 -12.97 -1.37
CA SER A 71 -0.29 -13.13 -0.86
C SER A 71 0.05 -12.14 0.25
N HIS A 72 -0.58 -10.95 0.24
CA HIS A 72 -0.41 -9.93 1.28
C HIS A 72 -1.05 -10.32 2.63
N TYR A 73 -1.90 -11.35 2.66
CA TYR A 73 -2.59 -11.82 3.86
C TYR A 73 -2.21 -13.24 4.27
N MET A 74 -1.30 -13.90 3.56
CA MET A 74 -0.88 -15.27 3.88
C MET A 74 -0.11 -15.32 5.20
N PRO A 75 -0.60 -16.09 6.20
CA PRO A 75 0.04 -16.16 7.52
C PRO A 75 1.43 -16.80 7.49
N GLU A 76 1.76 -17.54 6.44
CA GLU A 76 3.09 -18.10 6.20
C GLU A 76 4.15 -17.02 6.00
N TYR A 77 3.74 -15.88 5.47
CA TYR A 77 4.64 -14.75 5.17
C TYR A 77 4.54 -13.63 6.21
N TRP A 78 3.34 -13.41 6.77
CA TRP A 78 3.05 -12.24 7.59
C TRP A 78 2.54 -12.62 8.96
N SER A 79 3.17 -12.13 10.00
CA SER A 79 2.67 -12.27 11.37
C SER A 79 1.41 -11.42 11.54
N ASN A 80 0.37 -11.98 12.17
CA ASN A 80 -0.91 -11.29 12.38
C ASN A 80 -1.36 -10.49 11.14
N PRO A 81 -1.61 -11.13 9.97
CA PRO A 81 -1.75 -10.45 8.69
C PRO A 81 -2.92 -9.46 8.61
N MET A 82 -3.91 -9.57 9.50
CA MET A 82 -5.05 -8.65 9.57
C MET A 82 -4.76 -7.39 10.40
N GLN A 83 -3.69 -7.39 11.18
CA GLN A 83 -3.31 -6.26 12.00
C GLN A 83 -2.54 -5.22 11.19
N PHE A 84 -2.87 -3.94 11.38
CA PHE A 84 -2.08 -2.83 10.86
C PHE A 84 -0.81 -2.68 11.71
N ASP A 85 0.33 -2.99 11.12
CA ASP A 85 1.63 -3.00 11.79
C ASP A 85 2.75 -2.60 10.80
N PRO A 86 3.02 -1.30 10.65
CA PRO A 86 4.06 -0.81 9.75
C PRO A 86 5.47 -1.34 10.06
N GLU A 87 5.75 -1.65 11.33
CA GLU A 87 7.06 -2.09 11.79
C GLU A 87 7.45 -3.49 11.27
N ARG A 88 6.50 -4.24 10.70
CA ARG A 88 6.81 -5.49 10.00
C ARG A 88 7.80 -5.29 8.84
N PHE A 89 7.82 -4.12 8.22
CA PHE A 89 8.77 -3.79 7.15
C PHE A 89 10.17 -3.55 7.70
N GLU A 90 10.31 -2.98 8.89
CA GLU A 90 11.58 -2.87 9.61
C GLU A 90 12.09 -4.26 10.02
N ARG A 91 11.21 -5.13 10.54
CA ARG A 91 11.53 -6.53 10.86
C ARG A 91 11.84 -7.40 9.64
N GLY A 92 11.66 -6.87 8.42
CA GLY A 92 11.97 -7.58 7.18
C GLY A 92 11.00 -8.69 6.80
N GLU A 93 9.79 -8.71 7.36
CA GLU A 93 8.80 -9.75 7.05
C GLU A 93 8.48 -9.84 5.54
N HIS A 94 8.52 -8.72 4.83
CA HIS A 94 8.27 -8.62 3.39
C HIS A 94 9.36 -9.27 2.51
N LYS A 95 10.47 -9.75 3.09
CA LYS A 95 11.64 -10.30 2.37
C LYS A 95 11.68 -11.83 2.33
N LYS A 96 10.71 -12.53 2.92
CA LYS A 96 10.70 -14.00 2.97
C LYS A 96 10.52 -14.67 1.60
N HIS A 97 9.80 -14.01 0.69
CA HIS A 97 9.61 -14.48 -0.67
C HIS A 97 9.56 -13.29 -1.65
N PRO A 98 10.15 -13.37 -2.86
CA PRO A 98 10.24 -12.26 -3.82
C PRO A 98 8.92 -11.63 -4.23
N PHE A 99 7.84 -12.41 -4.26
CA PHE A 99 6.51 -11.95 -4.69
C PHE A 99 5.46 -11.94 -3.57
N GLN A 100 5.87 -12.02 -2.31
CA GLN A 100 4.89 -11.92 -1.23
C GLN A 100 4.32 -10.51 -1.06
N PHE A 101 5.11 -9.47 -1.39
CA PHE A 101 4.71 -8.06 -1.37
C PHE A 101 4.95 -7.42 -2.73
N HIS A 102 3.87 -7.22 -3.49
CA HIS A 102 3.96 -6.69 -4.86
C HIS A 102 2.78 -5.76 -5.22
N PRO A 103 2.53 -4.70 -4.42
CA PRO A 103 1.39 -3.79 -4.64
C PRO A 103 1.47 -3.04 -5.97
N PHE A 104 2.66 -2.94 -6.55
CA PHE A 104 2.93 -2.32 -7.85
C PHE A 104 3.18 -3.34 -8.97
N GLY A 105 2.79 -4.59 -8.77
CA GLY A 105 3.08 -5.67 -9.70
C GLY A 105 4.56 -6.07 -9.70
N GLY A 106 4.99 -6.73 -10.76
CA GLY A 106 6.37 -7.23 -10.87
C GLY A 106 6.76 -7.60 -12.30
N GLY A 107 8.05 -7.89 -12.48
CA GLY A 107 8.63 -8.23 -13.77
C GLY A 107 8.54 -7.08 -14.78
N ALA A 108 8.37 -7.42 -16.06
CA ALA A 108 8.30 -6.45 -17.16
C ALA A 108 7.09 -5.49 -17.09
N HIS A 109 6.08 -5.83 -16.30
CA HIS A 109 4.87 -5.03 -16.12
C HIS A 109 4.78 -4.35 -14.74
N LYS A 110 5.91 -4.11 -14.10
CA LYS A 110 5.96 -3.32 -12.88
C LYS A 110 5.47 -1.90 -13.13
N CYS A 111 4.71 -1.34 -12.19
CA CYS A 111 4.15 0.01 -12.32
C CYS A 111 5.24 1.06 -12.52
N ILE A 112 5.16 1.82 -13.61
CA ILE A 112 6.07 2.93 -13.89
C ILE A 112 5.91 4.09 -12.90
N GLY A 113 4.70 4.28 -12.36
CA GLY A 113 4.37 5.34 -11.41
C GLY A 113 4.71 5.03 -9.95
N MET A 114 5.39 3.93 -9.65
CA MET A 114 5.67 3.52 -8.27
C MET A 114 6.41 4.59 -7.47
N HIS A 115 7.49 5.13 -8.00
CA HIS A 115 8.28 6.17 -7.32
C HIS A 115 7.51 7.49 -7.22
N PHE A 116 6.76 7.84 -8.26
CA PHE A 116 5.91 9.03 -8.25
C PHE A 116 4.85 8.96 -7.15
N SER A 117 4.14 7.83 -7.03
CA SER A 117 3.12 7.65 -5.99
C SER A 117 3.69 7.68 -4.57
N GLN A 118 4.91 7.16 -4.38
CA GLN A 118 5.60 7.24 -3.09
C GLN A 118 5.97 8.68 -2.74
N MET A 119 6.48 9.43 -3.70
CA MET A 119 6.80 10.85 -3.52
C MET A 119 5.55 11.67 -3.20
N GLU A 120 4.49 11.53 -4.00
CA GLU A 120 3.22 12.22 -3.80
C GLU A 120 2.63 11.93 -2.40
N TYR A 121 2.62 10.66 -2.00
CA TYR A 121 2.19 10.24 -0.67
C TYR A 121 2.99 10.94 0.42
N LYS A 122 4.32 10.92 0.33
CA LYS A 122 5.21 11.50 1.36
C LYS A 122 5.00 13.00 1.48
N CYS A 123 4.97 13.73 0.37
CA CYS A 123 4.72 15.17 0.36
C CYS A 123 3.33 15.51 0.94
N PHE A 124 2.30 14.78 0.53
CA PHE A 124 0.95 15.00 1.03
C PHE A 124 0.85 14.70 2.53
N VAL A 125 1.31 13.53 2.97
CA VAL A 125 1.21 13.12 4.38
C VAL A 125 2.02 14.03 5.29
N HIS A 126 3.22 14.41 4.88
CA HIS A 126 4.03 15.36 5.64
C HIS A 126 3.27 16.67 5.89
N GLN A 127 2.79 17.33 4.84
CA GLN A 127 2.06 18.60 4.97
C GLN A 127 0.72 18.42 5.72
N PHE A 128 0.03 17.31 5.50
CA PHE A 128 -1.23 17.01 6.17
C PHE A 128 -1.03 16.84 7.69
N MET A 129 -0.05 16.04 8.09
CA MET A 129 0.23 15.76 9.51
C MET A 129 0.72 16.99 10.26
N LEU A 130 1.44 17.89 9.60
CA LEU A 130 1.89 19.14 10.22
C LEU A 130 0.75 20.15 10.41
N LYS A 131 -0.21 20.19 9.49
CA LYS A 131 -1.27 21.21 9.48
C LYS A 131 -2.55 20.79 10.17
N PHE A 132 -2.84 19.48 10.20
CA PHE A 132 -4.12 19.00 10.67
C PHE A 132 -3.98 17.81 11.63
N ASP A 133 -4.90 17.80 12.58
CA ASP A 133 -5.34 16.60 13.27
C ASP A 133 -6.66 16.13 12.65
N PHE A 134 -7.05 14.89 12.90
CA PHE A 134 -8.29 14.38 12.31
C PHE A 134 -8.97 13.37 13.22
N GLU A 135 -10.29 13.35 13.12
CA GLU A 135 -11.16 12.39 13.79
C GLU A 135 -12.04 11.69 12.76
N ARG A 136 -12.18 10.38 12.86
CA ARG A 136 -13.21 9.68 12.09
C ARG A 136 -14.58 10.06 12.60
N THR A 137 -15.48 10.42 11.68
CA THR A 137 -16.89 10.72 12.03
C THR A 137 -17.75 9.47 12.09
N ASN A 138 -17.31 8.37 11.46
CA ASN A 138 -17.99 7.08 11.47
C ASN A 138 -17.18 6.05 12.25
N GLN A 139 -17.79 5.38 13.23
CA GLN A 139 -17.13 4.37 14.07
C GLN A 139 -17.04 2.98 13.40
N LYS A 140 -17.88 2.71 12.41
CA LYS A 140 -17.88 1.43 11.69
C LYS A 140 -16.90 1.46 10.54
N ASP A 141 -16.14 0.38 10.37
CA ASP A 141 -15.32 0.23 9.18
C ASP A 141 -16.22 0.06 7.96
N PRO A 142 -16.05 0.89 6.92
CA PRO A 142 -16.83 0.76 5.70
C PRO A 142 -16.44 -0.54 4.98
N TRP A 143 -17.39 -1.14 4.28
CA TRP A 143 -17.03 -2.16 3.32
C TRP A 143 -16.25 -1.53 2.15
N MET A 144 -15.40 -2.32 1.52
CA MET A 144 -14.60 -1.83 0.39
C MET A 144 -15.33 -2.12 -0.93
N GLN A 145 -15.72 -1.07 -1.63
CA GLN A 145 -16.10 -1.20 -3.03
C GLN A 145 -14.86 -1.57 -3.84
N THR A 146 -14.94 -2.60 -4.67
CA THR A 146 -13.76 -3.12 -5.39
C THR A 146 -13.66 -2.67 -6.84
N LEU A 147 -14.76 -2.24 -7.46
CA LEU A 147 -14.82 -1.82 -8.86
C LEU A 147 -15.38 -0.40 -8.98
N PRO A 148 -14.87 0.43 -9.92
CA PRO A 148 -13.77 0.16 -10.84
C PRO A 148 -12.38 0.16 -10.16
N LEU A 149 -12.24 0.85 -9.04
CA LEU A 149 -11.07 0.86 -8.16
C LEU A 149 -11.52 0.69 -6.71
N PRO A 150 -10.71 0.03 -5.87
CA PRO A 150 -11.02 -0.12 -4.46
C PRO A 150 -11.15 1.24 -3.77
N LYS A 151 -12.27 1.47 -3.12
CA LYS A 151 -12.49 2.63 -2.25
C LYS A 151 -13.42 2.28 -1.10
N PRO A 152 -13.36 3.02 0.03
CA PRO A 152 -14.36 2.90 1.09
C PRO A 152 -15.75 3.26 0.57
N SER A 153 -16.77 2.52 0.99
CA SER A 153 -18.17 2.71 0.54
C SER A 153 -18.81 4.00 1.02
N ASP A 154 -18.29 4.57 2.09
CA ASP A 154 -18.76 5.82 2.71
C ASP A 154 -17.79 6.99 2.48
N ASP A 155 -16.81 6.83 1.56
CA ASP A 155 -15.74 7.78 1.27
C ASP A 155 -14.92 8.21 2.51
N MET A 156 -15.05 7.49 3.63
CA MET A 156 -14.35 7.71 4.91
C MET A 156 -14.38 9.17 5.40
N PRO A 157 -15.54 9.71 5.74
CA PRO A 157 -15.65 11.10 6.19
C PRO A 157 -14.82 11.31 7.46
N ILE A 158 -14.00 12.36 7.46
CA ILE A 158 -13.18 12.77 8.59
C ILE A 158 -13.47 14.23 8.95
N LYS A 159 -13.36 14.53 10.23
CA LYS A 159 -13.36 15.91 10.72
C LYS A 159 -11.91 16.37 10.84
N LEU A 160 -11.57 17.43 10.13
CA LEU A 160 -10.25 18.04 10.20
C LEU A 160 -10.21 19.09 11.34
N ILE A 161 -9.13 19.07 12.09
CA ILE A 161 -8.85 20.00 13.17
C ILE A 161 -7.50 20.64 12.85
N LYS A 162 -7.50 21.95 12.58
CA LYS A 162 -6.25 22.66 12.28
C LYS A 162 -5.35 22.65 13.51
N ARG A 163 -4.08 22.31 13.32
CA ARG A 163 -3.04 22.48 14.35
C ARG A 163 -2.62 23.95 14.42
N ASN A 164 -2.40 24.45 15.63
CA ASN A 164 -1.92 25.82 15.88
C ASN A 164 -0.39 25.90 15.76
#